data_86d8f125366599a98ee474c66da58e14
#
_entry.id   86d8f125366599a98ee474c66da58e14
#
_cell.length_a   1.000
_cell.length_b   1.000
_cell.length_c   1.000
_cell.angle_alpha   90.00
_cell.angle_beta   90.00
_cell.angle_gamma   90.00
#
_symmetry.space_group_name_H-M   'P 1'
#
loop_
_entity.id
_entity.type
_entity.pdbx_description
1 polymer ?
#
loop_
_entity_poly.entity_id
_entity_poly.type
_entity_poly.pdbx_seq_one_letter_code
_entity_poly.pdbx_strand_id
1 'polypeptide(L)'
;MNKITPQKQRSVFKKHGSDVIGEEYPGRLGKLSIHPIAGFMKGYMDLVFRHQDRFYLVDWKSNYLGSTIDNYHQAALQDAMEQHFYILQYHLYVLALSQYLRVRHPDFSYASGFGGVFYLFVRGIDRNLGPEYGVFFDLPKRSLVNALGKVLIPNFSRL
;
A
#
# COMPACT_ATOMS: atom_id res chain seq x y z
N MET A 1 -12.87 -21.13 -8.52
CA MET A 1 -11.88 -20.03 -8.55
C MET A 1 -12.58 -18.73 -8.14
N ASN A 2 -12.22 -18.13 -7.00
CA ASN A 2 -12.88 -16.92 -6.52
C ASN A 2 -12.52 -15.74 -7.41
N LYS A 3 -13.51 -15.18 -8.12
CA LYS A 3 -13.31 -13.96 -8.92
C LYS A 3 -12.97 -12.79 -7.99
N ILE A 4 -11.90 -12.09 -8.31
CA ILE A 4 -11.53 -10.82 -7.65
C ILE A 4 -12.50 -9.77 -8.15
N THR A 5 -13.26 -9.13 -7.26
CA THR A 5 -14.20 -8.06 -7.62
C THR A 5 -13.91 -6.81 -6.80
N PRO A 6 -14.15 -5.61 -7.35
CA PRO A 6 -14.02 -4.34 -6.62
C PRO A 6 -14.84 -4.31 -5.33
N GLN A 7 -16.02 -4.96 -5.33
CA GLN A 7 -16.90 -5.04 -4.17
C GLN A 7 -16.27 -5.81 -3.00
N LYS A 8 -15.53 -6.89 -3.29
CA LYS A 8 -14.80 -7.63 -2.24
C LYS A 8 -13.68 -6.80 -1.65
N GLN A 9 -12.90 -6.10 -2.46
CA GLN A 9 -11.86 -5.18 -2.00
C GLN A 9 -12.47 -4.05 -1.17
N ARG A 10 -13.53 -3.39 -1.65
CA ARG A 10 -14.27 -2.38 -0.91
C ARG A 10 -14.68 -2.86 0.48
N SER A 11 -15.26 -4.06 0.57
CA SER A 11 -15.69 -4.66 1.85
C SER A 11 -14.50 -4.86 2.82
N VAL A 12 -13.35 -5.30 2.30
CA VAL A 12 -12.14 -5.50 3.10
C VAL A 12 -11.64 -4.16 3.66
N PHE A 13 -11.50 -3.14 2.82
CA PHE A 13 -11.04 -1.81 3.26
C PHE A 13 -12.03 -1.15 4.21
N LYS A 14 -13.33 -1.28 4.01
CA LYS A 14 -14.36 -0.77 4.91
C LYS A 14 -14.28 -1.40 6.31
N LYS A 15 -13.98 -2.70 6.38
CA LYS A 15 -13.95 -3.44 7.66
C LYS A 15 -12.63 -3.32 8.42
N HIS A 16 -11.51 -3.18 7.71
CA HIS A 16 -10.17 -3.30 8.28
C HIS A 16 -9.27 -2.07 8.05
N GLY A 17 -9.82 -0.98 7.49
CA GLY A 17 -9.10 0.24 7.19
C GLY A 17 -8.31 0.80 8.38
N SER A 18 -7.32 1.64 8.09
CA SER A 18 -6.48 2.35 9.05
C SER A 18 -6.79 3.85 9.03
N ASP A 19 -6.23 4.59 9.98
CA ASP A 19 -6.45 6.02 10.11
C ASP A 19 -5.90 6.85 8.92
N VAL A 20 -4.97 6.26 8.15
CA VAL A 20 -4.45 6.83 6.89
C VAL A 20 -5.32 6.51 5.66
N ILE A 21 -6.46 5.84 5.86
CA ILE A 21 -7.42 5.52 4.78
C ILE A 21 -8.69 6.30 5.03
N GLY A 22 -8.96 7.30 4.21
CA GLY A 22 -10.14 8.14 4.33
C GLY A 22 -11.44 7.33 4.24
N GLU A 23 -12.50 7.80 4.88
CA GLU A 23 -13.80 7.12 4.96
C GLU A 23 -14.42 6.87 3.58
N GLU A 24 -14.14 7.73 2.60
CA GLU A 24 -14.67 7.62 1.24
C GLU A 24 -13.90 6.64 0.35
N TYR A 25 -12.66 6.29 0.72
CA TYR A 25 -11.79 5.46 -0.11
C TYR A 25 -12.41 4.10 -0.47
N PRO A 26 -13.06 3.37 0.45
CA PRO A 26 -13.74 2.13 0.08
C PRO A 26 -14.84 2.33 -0.97
N GLY A 27 -15.51 3.49 -0.97
CA GLY A 27 -16.48 3.87 -2.00
C GLY A 27 -15.84 4.05 -3.38
N ARG A 28 -14.66 4.68 -3.42
CA ARG A 28 -13.87 4.87 -4.66
C ARG A 28 -13.41 3.52 -5.23
N LEU A 29 -12.96 2.59 -4.40
CA LEU A 29 -12.59 1.23 -4.83
C LEU A 29 -13.76 0.48 -5.49
N GLY A 30 -14.97 0.67 -4.99
CA GLY A 30 -16.16 0.04 -5.58
C GLY A 30 -16.48 0.50 -7.00
N LYS A 31 -15.95 1.65 -7.44
CA LYS A 31 -16.13 2.22 -8.78
C LYS A 31 -15.05 1.75 -9.77
N LEU A 32 -14.02 1.04 -9.32
CA LEU A 32 -13.00 0.51 -10.21
C LEU A 32 -13.61 -0.48 -11.20
N SER A 33 -13.43 -0.23 -12.48
CA SER A 33 -13.74 -1.18 -13.54
C SER A 33 -12.65 -2.24 -13.64
N ILE A 34 -12.70 -3.23 -12.74
CA ILE A 34 -11.83 -4.39 -12.85
C ILE A 34 -12.64 -5.48 -13.55
N HIS A 35 -12.27 -5.81 -14.78
CA HIS A 35 -12.77 -7.02 -15.42
C HIS A 35 -12.20 -8.21 -14.64
N PRO A 36 -13.03 -9.14 -14.18
CA PRO A 36 -12.54 -10.30 -13.44
C PRO A 36 -11.71 -11.19 -14.37
N ILE A 37 -10.41 -11.00 -14.32
CA ILE A 37 -9.43 -11.79 -15.07
C ILE A 37 -8.91 -12.86 -14.12
N ALA A 38 -9.09 -14.12 -14.50
CA ALA A 38 -8.32 -15.20 -13.91
C ALA A 38 -6.92 -15.15 -14.52
N GLY A 39 -5.90 -14.76 -13.72
CA GLY A 39 -4.56 -14.59 -14.26
C GLY A 39 -3.55 -14.17 -13.21
N PHE A 40 -2.33 -13.94 -13.66
CA PHE A 40 -1.25 -13.40 -12.84
C PHE A 40 -1.35 -11.87 -12.78
N MET A 41 -1.21 -11.32 -11.57
CA MET A 41 -1.02 -9.90 -11.38
C MET A 41 0.48 -9.61 -11.37
N LYS A 42 0.94 -8.70 -12.23
CA LYS A 42 2.32 -8.25 -12.30
C LYS A 42 2.41 -6.83 -11.75
N GLY A 43 3.42 -6.57 -10.93
CA GLY A 43 3.74 -5.24 -10.43
C GLY A 43 5.24 -5.13 -10.19
N TYR A 44 5.73 -3.90 -10.05
CA TYR A 44 7.12 -3.60 -9.77
C TYR A 44 7.21 -2.80 -8.49
N MET A 45 8.06 -3.23 -7.57
CA MET A 45 8.44 -2.49 -6.39
C MET A 45 9.75 -1.77 -6.70
N ASP A 46 9.79 -0.45 -6.52
CA ASP A 46 10.97 0.33 -6.89
C ASP A 46 12.16 0.01 -5.98
N LEU A 47 11.91 -0.13 -4.67
CA LEU A 47 12.94 -0.46 -3.71
C LEU A 47 12.35 -1.24 -2.52
N VAL A 48 13.06 -2.28 -2.11
CA VAL A 48 12.88 -2.94 -0.81
C VAL A 48 14.21 -2.91 -0.09
N PHE A 49 14.23 -2.41 1.15
CA PHE A 49 15.43 -2.39 1.97
C PHE A 49 15.18 -2.91 3.37
N ARG A 50 16.25 -3.28 4.08
CA ARG A 50 16.20 -3.72 5.48
C ARG A 50 16.93 -2.71 6.35
N HIS A 51 16.29 -2.30 7.44
CA HIS A 51 16.88 -1.43 8.46
C HIS A 51 16.39 -1.88 9.84
N GLN A 52 17.29 -2.02 10.79
CA GLN A 52 16.99 -2.48 12.16
C GLN A 52 16.10 -3.74 12.19
N ASP A 53 16.49 -4.75 11.40
CA ASP A 53 15.82 -6.04 11.24
C ASP A 53 14.38 -5.98 10.66
N ARG A 54 13.95 -4.83 10.15
CA ARG A 54 12.66 -4.65 9.48
C ARG A 54 12.83 -4.38 8.00
N PHE A 55 11.95 -4.96 7.19
CA PHE A 55 11.87 -4.69 5.77
C PHE A 55 10.91 -3.53 5.49
N TYR A 56 11.32 -2.66 4.60
CA TYR A 56 10.58 -1.49 4.15
C TYR A 56 10.42 -1.54 2.65
N LEU A 57 9.29 -1.02 2.17
CA LEU A 57 9.00 -0.84 0.76
C LEU A 57 9.00 0.65 0.44
N VAL A 58 9.62 1.02 -0.67
CA VAL A 58 9.63 2.39 -1.19
C VAL A 58 9.11 2.40 -2.62
N ASP A 59 8.32 3.40 -2.94
CA ASP A 59 7.84 3.67 -4.28
C ASP A 59 7.98 5.17 -4.57
N TRP A 60 8.61 5.50 -5.70
CA TRP A 60 8.89 6.88 -6.11
C TRP A 60 7.73 7.42 -6.94
N LYS A 61 7.25 8.63 -6.61
CA LYS A 61 6.16 9.29 -7.31
C LYS A 61 6.61 10.62 -7.89
N SER A 62 6.44 10.78 -9.20
CA SER A 62 6.74 12.03 -9.91
C SER A 62 5.50 12.89 -10.19
N ASN A 63 4.38 12.60 -9.54
CA ASN A 63 3.13 13.34 -9.69
C ASN A 63 3.35 14.84 -9.45
N TYR A 64 2.77 15.66 -10.33
CA TYR A 64 2.67 17.08 -10.12
C TYR A 64 1.38 17.39 -9.35
N LEU A 65 1.51 17.83 -8.10
CA LEU A 65 0.38 18.17 -7.23
C LEU A 65 0.14 19.69 -7.17
N GLY A 66 1.09 20.47 -7.67
CA GLY A 66 1.03 21.93 -7.69
C GLY A 66 2.42 22.56 -7.72
N SER A 67 2.46 23.90 -7.86
CA SER A 67 3.70 24.65 -8.08
C SER A 67 4.45 25.03 -6.80
N THR A 68 3.84 24.87 -5.64
CA THR A 68 4.42 25.23 -4.35
C THR A 68 4.64 23.99 -3.49
N ILE A 69 5.54 24.09 -2.52
CA ILE A 69 5.81 23.00 -1.59
C ILE A 69 4.57 22.63 -0.77
N ASP A 70 3.70 23.57 -0.46
CA ASP A 70 2.48 23.34 0.28
C ASP A 70 1.52 22.37 -0.42
N ASN A 71 1.64 22.19 -1.74
CA ASN A 71 0.88 21.20 -2.48
C ASN A 71 1.34 19.74 -2.19
N TYR A 72 2.43 19.57 -1.43
CA TYR A 72 3.01 18.27 -1.08
C TYR A 72 2.97 17.99 0.43
N HIS A 73 2.15 18.74 1.19
CA HIS A 73 1.93 18.45 2.61
C HIS A 73 1.10 17.17 2.81
N GLN A 74 1.04 16.64 4.03
CA GLN A 74 0.44 15.34 4.32
C GLN A 74 -1.00 15.17 3.80
N ALA A 75 -1.87 16.17 3.92
CA ALA A 75 -3.24 16.05 3.43
C ALA A 75 -3.31 15.97 1.90
N ALA A 76 -2.47 16.73 1.17
CA ALA A 76 -2.40 16.67 -0.28
C ALA A 76 -1.81 15.33 -0.77
N LEU A 77 -0.82 14.79 -0.04
CA LEU A 77 -0.29 13.45 -0.30
C LEU A 77 -1.36 12.39 -0.09
N GLN A 78 -2.13 12.48 0.99
CA GLN A 78 -3.24 11.58 1.27
C GLN A 78 -4.27 11.57 0.12
N ASP A 79 -4.68 12.74 -0.34
CA ASP A 79 -5.60 12.87 -1.46
C ASP A 79 -5.05 12.22 -2.73
N ALA A 80 -3.77 12.45 -3.05
CA ALA A 80 -3.10 11.83 -4.18
C ALA A 80 -3.04 10.31 -4.06
N MET A 81 -2.71 9.79 -2.87
CA MET A 81 -2.67 8.35 -2.58
C MET A 81 -4.02 7.68 -2.81
N GLU A 82 -5.12 8.35 -2.44
CA GLU A 82 -6.47 7.85 -2.66
C GLU A 82 -6.91 7.94 -4.12
N GLN A 83 -6.70 9.10 -4.76
CA GLN A 83 -7.14 9.36 -6.13
C GLN A 83 -6.48 8.43 -7.14
N HIS A 84 -5.18 8.13 -6.95
CA HIS A 84 -4.41 7.26 -7.83
C HIS A 84 -4.42 5.78 -7.41
N PHE A 85 -5.22 5.42 -6.41
CA PHE A 85 -5.29 4.06 -5.86
C PHE A 85 -3.94 3.51 -5.37
N TYR A 86 -3.02 4.37 -4.98
CA TYR A 86 -1.72 3.97 -4.45
C TYR A 86 -1.85 3.22 -3.11
N ILE A 87 -2.92 3.52 -2.34
CA ILE A 87 -3.25 2.76 -1.13
C ILE A 87 -3.51 1.28 -1.46
N LEU A 88 -4.30 0.98 -2.49
CA LEU A 88 -4.49 -0.39 -2.94
C LEU A 88 -3.18 -1.01 -3.45
N GLN A 89 -2.42 -0.24 -4.24
CA GLN A 89 -1.15 -0.67 -4.81
C GLN A 89 -0.19 -1.16 -3.73
N TYR A 90 0.10 -0.34 -2.70
CA TYR A 90 1.04 -0.78 -1.68
C TYR A 90 0.53 -1.94 -0.82
N HIS A 91 -0.76 -2.03 -0.57
CA HIS A 91 -1.29 -3.20 0.16
C HIS A 91 -1.09 -4.50 -0.63
N LEU A 92 -1.22 -4.46 -1.96
CA LEU A 92 -0.90 -5.59 -2.82
C LEU A 92 0.59 -5.92 -2.80
N TYR A 93 1.45 -4.90 -2.84
CA TYR A 93 2.90 -5.07 -2.75
C TYR A 93 3.33 -5.62 -1.39
N VAL A 94 2.78 -5.10 -0.30
CA VAL A 94 3.05 -5.61 1.05
C VAL A 94 2.63 -7.07 1.19
N LEU A 95 1.48 -7.43 0.63
CA LEU A 95 1.01 -8.82 0.60
C LEU A 95 2.00 -9.71 -0.16
N ALA A 96 2.41 -9.31 -1.36
CA ALA A 96 3.35 -10.07 -2.19
C ALA A 96 4.73 -10.19 -1.52
N LEU A 97 5.27 -9.07 -1.01
CA LEU A 97 6.55 -9.04 -0.30
C LEU A 97 6.51 -9.94 0.95
N SER A 98 5.45 -9.87 1.74
CA SER A 98 5.32 -10.70 2.94
C SER A 98 5.28 -12.19 2.62
N GLN A 99 4.61 -12.59 1.53
CA GLN A 99 4.64 -14.00 1.08
C GLN A 99 6.04 -14.42 0.64
N TYR A 100 6.74 -13.57 -0.12
CA TYR A 100 8.12 -13.81 -0.54
C TYR A 100 9.07 -13.94 0.65
N LEU A 101 8.99 -13.03 1.62
CA LEU A 101 9.85 -13.04 2.80
C LEU A 101 9.64 -14.29 3.65
N ARG A 102 8.41 -14.75 3.82
CA ARG A 102 8.12 -16.00 4.56
C ARG A 102 8.77 -17.24 3.94
N VAL A 103 8.93 -17.26 2.63
CA VAL A 103 9.62 -18.36 1.94
C VAL A 103 11.14 -18.25 2.07
N ARG A 104 11.68 -17.02 2.03
CA ARG A 104 13.12 -16.77 2.01
C ARG A 104 13.74 -16.59 3.39
N HIS A 105 12.95 -16.19 4.38
CA HIS A 105 13.35 -15.94 5.76
C HIS A 105 12.38 -16.68 6.68
N PRO A 106 12.68 -17.92 7.09
CA PRO A 106 11.78 -18.75 7.90
C PRO A 106 11.33 -18.08 9.22
N ASP A 107 12.20 -17.23 9.79
CA ASP A 107 11.92 -16.51 11.03
C ASP A 107 11.17 -15.19 10.81
N PHE A 108 10.81 -14.85 9.55
CA PHE A 108 10.09 -13.63 9.27
C PHE A 108 8.68 -13.66 9.88
N SER A 109 8.41 -12.66 10.71
CA SER A 109 7.08 -12.34 11.23
C SER A 109 6.70 -10.94 10.76
N TYR A 110 5.48 -10.76 10.27
CA TYR A 110 4.99 -9.44 9.86
C TYR A 110 5.09 -8.42 11.01
N ALA A 111 4.74 -8.83 12.22
CA ALA A 111 4.70 -7.92 13.38
C ALA A 111 6.08 -7.36 13.78
N SER A 112 7.13 -8.17 13.66
CA SER A 112 8.50 -7.77 14.03
C SER A 112 9.39 -7.43 12.84
N GLY A 113 9.12 -8.02 11.68
CA GLY A 113 10.00 -7.95 10.51
C GLY A 113 9.54 -7.00 9.40
N PHE A 114 8.31 -6.46 9.46
CA PHE A 114 7.86 -5.45 8.50
C PHE A 114 7.85 -4.07 9.16
N GLY A 115 8.46 -3.07 8.50
CA GLY A 115 8.65 -1.73 9.04
C GLY A 115 7.72 -0.67 8.45
N GLY A 116 7.19 -0.91 7.25
CA GLY A 116 6.25 0.02 6.62
C GLY A 116 6.52 0.27 5.14
N VAL A 117 5.75 1.18 4.59
CA VAL A 117 5.86 1.64 3.20
C VAL A 117 6.11 3.13 3.15
N PHE A 118 6.96 3.56 2.23
CA PHE A 118 7.21 4.96 1.90
C PHE A 118 6.78 5.21 0.46
N TYR A 119 5.93 6.20 0.26
CA TYR A 119 5.66 6.78 -1.06
C TYR A 119 6.31 8.15 -1.12
N LEU A 120 7.30 8.29 -1.98
CA LEU A 120 8.18 9.46 -2.04
C LEU A 120 7.81 10.32 -3.25
N PHE A 121 7.06 11.38 -3.01
CA PHE A 121 6.70 12.37 -4.02
C PHE A 121 7.88 13.30 -4.25
N VAL A 122 8.75 12.95 -5.18
CA VAL A 122 10.07 13.56 -5.38
C VAL A 122 10.04 15.08 -5.60
N ARG A 123 8.94 15.62 -6.11
CA ARG A 123 8.77 17.08 -6.30
C ARG A 123 8.53 17.84 -4.99
N GLY A 124 8.11 17.15 -3.94
CA GLY A 124 7.83 17.72 -2.63
C GLY A 124 8.89 17.43 -1.59
N ILE A 125 9.96 16.71 -1.92
CA ILE A 125 11.01 16.37 -0.96
C ILE A 125 12.03 17.52 -0.89
N ASP A 126 12.14 18.13 0.30
CA ASP A 126 13.18 19.09 0.64
C ASP A 126 13.80 18.73 1.98
N ARG A 127 15.13 18.53 1.99
CA ARG A 127 15.89 18.13 3.19
C ARG A 127 15.79 19.16 4.33
N ASN A 128 15.48 20.41 4.04
CA ASN A 128 15.41 21.48 5.02
C ASN A 128 14.02 21.59 5.67
N LEU A 129 12.99 21.02 5.03
CA LEU A 129 11.60 21.10 5.48
C LEU A 129 11.15 19.81 6.22
N GLY A 130 11.95 18.74 6.11
CA GLY A 130 11.64 17.47 6.78
C GLY A 130 10.59 16.61 6.06
N PRO A 131 10.18 15.51 6.71
CA PRO A 131 9.31 14.50 6.09
C PRO A 131 7.83 14.90 6.02
N GLU A 132 7.45 16.06 6.54
CA GLU A 132 6.09 16.60 6.46
C GLU A 132 5.67 16.89 5.02
N TYR A 133 6.65 17.07 4.13
CA TYR A 133 6.46 17.33 2.72
C TYR A 133 7.04 16.23 1.85
N GLY A 134 6.27 15.78 0.86
CA GLY A 134 6.70 14.81 -0.14
C GLY A 134 6.88 13.37 0.35
N VAL A 135 6.79 13.08 1.65
CA VAL A 135 6.97 11.74 2.21
C VAL A 135 5.67 11.25 2.82
N PHE A 136 5.01 10.31 2.15
CA PHE A 136 3.90 9.56 2.74
C PHE A 136 4.41 8.26 3.34
N PHE A 137 4.03 7.96 4.57
CA PHE A 137 4.38 6.74 5.28
C PHE A 137 3.13 6.04 5.81
N ASP A 138 3.08 4.70 5.69
CA ASP A 138 2.10 3.87 6.37
C ASP A 138 2.73 2.55 6.85
N LEU A 139 2.21 2.05 7.96
CA LEU A 139 2.43 0.67 8.41
C LEU A 139 1.10 -0.08 8.34
N PRO A 140 0.80 -0.76 7.21
CA PRO A 140 -0.48 -1.41 7.00
C PRO A 140 -0.85 -2.38 8.12
N LYS A 141 -2.09 -2.31 8.59
CA LYS A 141 -2.58 -3.24 9.62
C LYS A 141 -2.51 -4.68 9.10
N ARG A 142 -1.88 -5.57 9.86
CA ARG A 142 -1.81 -7.00 9.55
C ARG A 142 -3.18 -7.61 9.24
N SER A 143 -4.22 -7.14 9.93
CA SER A 143 -5.59 -7.59 9.72
C SER A 143 -6.10 -7.28 8.30
N LEU A 144 -5.78 -6.09 7.78
CA LEU A 144 -6.16 -5.67 6.43
C LEU A 144 -5.38 -6.48 5.38
N VAL A 145 -4.06 -6.63 5.55
CA VAL A 145 -3.23 -7.42 4.63
C VAL A 145 -3.68 -8.88 4.60
N ASN A 146 -3.98 -9.47 5.75
CA ASN A 146 -4.53 -10.82 5.84
C ASN A 146 -5.91 -10.95 5.18
N ALA A 147 -6.78 -9.96 5.34
CA ALA A 147 -8.10 -9.97 4.73
C ALA A 147 -8.02 -9.89 3.20
N LEU A 148 -7.11 -9.07 2.67
CA LEU A 148 -6.81 -9.02 1.23
C LEU A 148 -6.24 -10.35 0.74
N GLY A 149 -5.29 -10.94 1.45
CA GLY A 149 -4.71 -12.23 1.10
C GLY A 149 -5.76 -13.32 0.94
N LYS A 150 -6.73 -13.39 1.85
CA LYS A 150 -7.84 -14.35 1.77
C LYS A 150 -8.74 -14.15 0.54
N VAL A 151 -8.88 -12.92 0.08
CA VAL A 151 -9.71 -12.62 -1.11
C VAL A 151 -8.96 -12.90 -2.40
N LEU A 152 -7.63 -12.64 -2.41
CA LEU A 152 -6.82 -12.59 -3.62
C LEU A 152 -6.07 -13.90 -3.91
N ILE A 153 -5.64 -14.61 -2.86
CA ILE A 153 -4.73 -15.75 -2.99
C ILE A 153 -5.46 -17.04 -2.58
N PRO A 154 -5.59 -18.02 -3.49
CA PRO A 154 -6.05 -19.35 -3.11
C PRO A 154 -5.15 -19.96 -2.03
N ASN A 155 -5.76 -20.60 -1.02
CA ASN A 155 -5.04 -21.26 0.09
C ASN A 155 -4.08 -20.32 0.86
N PHE A 156 -4.46 -19.04 0.98
CA PHE A 156 -3.66 -18.04 1.70
C PHE A 156 -3.42 -18.43 3.17
N SER A 157 -2.17 -18.55 3.54
CA SER A 157 -1.74 -18.67 4.94
C SER A 157 -1.56 -17.30 5.56
N ARG A 158 -2.14 -17.08 6.74
CA ARG A 158 -2.06 -15.78 7.46
C ARG A 158 -0.61 -15.38 7.76
N LEU A 159 -0.37 -14.08 7.74
CA LEU A 159 0.91 -13.43 8.09
C LEU A 159 1.15 -13.42 9.60
#